data_100e199a24dfb61207c7e79480ffb1cc
#
_entry.id   100e199a24dfb61207c7e79480ffb1cc
#
_cell.length_a   1.000
_cell.length_b   1.000
_cell.length_c   1.000
_cell.angle_alpha   90.00
_cell.angle_beta   90.00
_cell.angle_gamma   90.00
#
_symmetry.space_group_name_H-M   'P 1'
#
loop_
_entity.id
_entity.type
_entity.pdbx_description
1 polymer ?
#
loop_
_entity_poly.entity_id
_entity_poly.type
_entity_poly.pdbx_seq_one_letter_code
_entity_poly.pdbx_strand_id
1 'polypeptide(L)'
;MVSVCFYFQAHQPLRLGNYSVFDIGSHKNYFDERKNEAIIKKVMHKCYLPANNVILDLINRTGGKFKVSYSITGVLLEQLEKFAPEVIDSFKKLADTGCVEILDETYYHTLSYLYSKEEFKEQVELHNKKIRQLFNFRPKVFRNTELVYNNEIAKTAEDMGYKAVLAEGADQILQWRSPNFVYRPKGLSNIKLLLKNYRLSDDIAFRFSEKSWKEFPLTAPKYAQWVSNINGNGNVVNLFMDYETFGEHQWEDKGIFEFLKHLPHEILKHPDNDFVTPSEAIQKYEPAAEIDFPHYVSWADIERDLSAWLGNKMQQEAMKEIYSMETHVKISRNPALIDEWRKLQTSDHFYYMCTKWFNDGDVHKYFNPYDSPYDAFITYMNILNDFRIKANKLSEVKVHQS
;
A
#
# COMPACT_ATOMS: atom_id res chain seq x y z
N MET A 1 -6.51 20.85 19.62
CA MET A 1 -7.13 19.54 19.37
C MET A 1 -6.39 18.87 18.23
N VAL A 2 -5.92 17.64 18.43
CA VAL A 2 -5.26 16.84 17.41
C VAL A 2 -6.03 15.55 17.19
N SER A 3 -6.38 15.28 15.93
CA SER A 3 -6.95 13.98 15.51
C SER A 3 -5.86 13.05 15.01
N VAL A 4 -5.89 11.81 15.45
CA VAL A 4 -5.00 10.76 14.94
C VAL A 4 -5.74 10.00 13.84
N CYS A 5 -5.11 9.91 12.67
CA CYS A 5 -5.62 9.21 11.51
C CYS A 5 -4.72 8.02 11.19
N PHE A 6 -5.13 6.81 11.56
CA PHE A 6 -4.43 5.58 11.20
C PHE A 6 -4.85 5.11 9.81
N TYR A 7 -3.86 4.81 8.99
CA TYR A 7 -4.04 4.09 7.74
C TYR A 7 -3.08 2.91 7.67
N PHE A 8 -3.62 1.77 7.30
CA PHE A 8 -2.89 0.51 7.14
C PHE A 8 -3.00 0.00 5.70
N GLN A 9 -1.86 -0.26 5.07
CA GLN A 9 -1.78 -0.98 3.82
C GLN A 9 -1.71 -2.47 4.12
N ALA A 10 -2.68 -3.24 3.65
CA ALA A 10 -2.62 -4.70 3.67
C ALA A 10 -2.31 -5.21 2.25
N HIS A 11 -1.14 -5.80 2.07
CA HIS A 11 -0.68 -6.27 0.77
C HIS A 11 0.22 -7.50 0.89
N GLN A 12 -0.02 -8.48 0.03
CA GLN A 12 0.88 -9.60 -0.22
C GLN A 12 0.93 -9.85 -1.73
N PRO A 13 2.10 -9.73 -2.39
CA PRO A 13 2.21 -9.96 -3.81
C PRO A 13 2.03 -11.45 -4.14
N LEU A 14 1.63 -11.73 -5.38
CA LEU A 14 1.74 -13.05 -5.96
C LEU A 14 3.20 -13.29 -6.36
N ARG A 15 3.90 -14.11 -5.61
CA ARG A 15 5.32 -14.41 -5.86
C ARG A 15 5.46 -15.32 -7.07
N LEU A 16 6.44 -15.01 -7.89
CA LEU A 16 6.76 -15.80 -9.08
C LEU A 16 7.45 -17.11 -8.68
N GLY A 17 7.20 -18.15 -9.48
CA GLY A 17 7.96 -19.39 -9.42
C GLY A 17 9.33 -19.25 -10.09
N ASN A 18 10.19 -20.23 -9.86
CA ASN A 18 11.44 -20.32 -10.60
C ASN A 18 11.13 -20.52 -12.09
N TYR A 19 11.65 -19.62 -12.93
CA TYR A 19 11.43 -19.63 -14.37
C TYR A 19 12.74 -19.39 -15.11
N SER A 20 13.20 -20.40 -15.79
CA SER A 20 14.45 -20.37 -16.56
C SER A 20 14.18 -20.15 -18.06
N VAL A 21 15.21 -19.90 -18.83
CA VAL A 21 15.13 -19.82 -20.29
C VAL A 21 14.59 -21.12 -20.91
N PHE A 22 14.81 -22.27 -20.28
CA PHE A 22 14.32 -23.57 -20.73
C PHE A 22 12.82 -23.80 -20.47
N ASP A 23 12.21 -22.97 -19.65
CA ASP A 23 10.76 -23.02 -19.36
C ASP A 23 9.94 -22.25 -20.41
N ILE A 24 10.57 -21.44 -21.25
CA ILE A 24 9.91 -20.65 -22.29
C ILE A 24 9.21 -21.59 -23.29
N GLY A 25 7.89 -21.39 -23.47
CA GLY A 25 7.04 -22.24 -24.31
C GLY A 25 6.52 -23.51 -23.65
N SER A 26 6.86 -23.76 -22.38
CA SER A 26 6.43 -24.95 -21.63
C SER A 26 5.01 -24.85 -21.05
N HIS A 27 4.38 -23.68 -21.11
CA HIS A 27 3.09 -23.38 -20.45
C HIS A 27 3.09 -23.55 -18.92
N LYS A 28 4.25 -23.47 -18.29
CA LYS A 28 4.42 -23.50 -16.84
C LYS A 28 3.76 -22.28 -16.21
N ASN A 29 3.12 -22.48 -15.06
CA ASN A 29 2.56 -21.38 -14.28
C ASN A 29 3.66 -20.40 -13.84
N TYR A 30 3.43 -19.11 -13.98
CA TYR A 30 4.39 -18.09 -13.58
C TYR A 30 4.44 -17.90 -12.07
N PHE A 31 3.35 -18.19 -11.35
CA PHE A 31 3.21 -17.95 -9.92
C PHE A 31 3.43 -19.22 -9.09
N ASP A 32 4.17 -19.09 -8.00
CA ASP A 32 4.38 -20.19 -7.04
C ASP A 32 3.21 -20.27 -6.05
N GLU A 33 2.22 -21.04 -6.42
CA GLU A 33 0.99 -21.20 -5.64
C GLU A 33 1.26 -21.73 -4.23
N ARG A 34 2.16 -22.72 -4.08
CA ARG A 34 2.49 -23.31 -2.78
C ARG A 34 3.16 -22.31 -1.84
N LYS A 35 4.09 -21.52 -2.37
CA LYS A 35 4.78 -20.48 -1.61
C LYS A 35 3.81 -19.38 -1.21
N ASN A 36 2.92 -18.94 -2.12
CA ASN A 36 1.91 -17.94 -1.84
C ASN A 36 0.94 -18.42 -0.77
N GLU A 37 0.43 -19.65 -0.85
CA GLU A 37 -0.42 -20.25 0.19
C GLU A 37 0.28 -20.29 1.55
N ALA A 38 1.52 -20.77 1.61
CA ALA A 38 2.28 -20.87 2.85
C ALA A 38 2.48 -19.50 3.51
N ILE A 39 2.78 -18.46 2.70
CA ILE A 39 2.96 -17.10 3.20
C ILE A 39 1.65 -16.50 3.69
N ILE A 40 0.55 -16.63 2.93
CA ILE A 40 -0.77 -16.15 3.37
C ILE A 40 -1.16 -16.79 4.69
N LYS A 41 -1.02 -18.09 4.86
CA LYS A 41 -1.30 -18.78 6.12
C LYS A 41 -0.42 -18.29 7.27
N LYS A 42 0.88 -18.08 7.00
CA LYS A 42 1.80 -17.52 8.01
C LYS A 42 1.36 -16.12 8.45
N VAL A 43 1.11 -15.22 7.50
CA VAL A 43 0.74 -13.83 7.80
C VAL A 43 -0.66 -13.74 8.43
N MET A 44 -1.58 -14.59 8.02
CA MET A 44 -2.88 -14.75 8.66
C MET A 44 -2.76 -14.95 10.17
N HIS A 45 -1.92 -15.91 10.59
CA HIS A 45 -1.76 -16.27 12.02
C HIS A 45 -0.90 -15.26 12.79
N LYS A 46 0.11 -14.67 12.15
CA LYS A 46 1.03 -13.75 12.82
C LYS A 46 0.51 -12.31 12.89
N CYS A 47 -0.21 -11.88 11.87
CA CYS A 47 -0.64 -10.50 11.71
C CYS A 47 -2.15 -10.34 11.62
N TYR A 48 -2.80 -10.76 10.52
CA TYR A 48 -4.16 -10.30 10.20
C TYR A 48 -5.19 -10.67 11.25
N LEU A 49 -5.28 -11.94 11.68
CA LEU A 49 -6.27 -12.34 12.68
C LEU A 49 -5.97 -11.75 14.07
N PRO A 50 -4.72 -11.83 14.61
CA PRO A 50 -4.41 -11.20 15.89
C PRO A 50 -4.64 -9.69 15.89
N ALA A 51 -4.17 -8.98 14.87
CA ALA A 51 -4.32 -7.53 14.78
C ALA A 51 -5.79 -7.12 14.65
N ASN A 52 -6.57 -7.79 13.77
CA ASN A 52 -8.00 -7.51 13.62
C ASN A 52 -8.77 -7.73 14.94
N ASN A 53 -8.44 -8.77 15.70
CA ASN A 53 -9.04 -9.01 17.01
C ASN A 53 -8.70 -7.88 18.00
N VAL A 54 -7.44 -7.43 18.04
CA VAL A 54 -7.02 -6.32 18.89
C VAL A 54 -7.75 -5.04 18.52
N ILE A 55 -7.84 -4.72 17.23
CA ILE A 55 -8.52 -3.50 16.75
C ILE A 55 -10.02 -3.56 17.05
N LEU A 56 -10.67 -4.70 16.85
CA LEU A 56 -12.10 -4.86 17.17
C LEU A 56 -12.36 -4.65 18.67
N ASP A 57 -11.53 -5.25 19.52
CA ASP A 57 -11.60 -5.07 20.96
C ASP A 57 -11.39 -3.61 21.38
N LEU A 58 -10.43 -2.91 20.76
CA LEU A 58 -10.19 -1.49 21.00
C LEU A 58 -11.36 -0.61 20.57
N ILE A 59 -11.97 -0.86 19.43
CA ILE A 59 -13.18 -0.15 18.99
C ILE A 59 -14.28 -0.32 20.02
N ASN A 60 -14.52 -1.54 20.49
CA ASN A 60 -15.55 -1.84 21.47
C ASN A 60 -15.27 -1.17 22.84
N ARG A 61 -14.04 -1.32 23.37
CA ARG A 61 -13.65 -0.72 24.66
C ARG A 61 -13.65 0.78 24.68
N THR A 62 -13.38 1.43 23.54
CA THR A 62 -13.41 2.87 23.45
C THR A 62 -14.79 3.43 23.09
N GLY A 63 -15.81 2.56 22.97
CA GLY A 63 -17.16 2.98 22.56
C GLY A 63 -17.18 3.62 21.19
N GLY A 64 -16.39 3.11 20.24
CA GLY A 64 -16.29 3.61 18.87
C GLY A 64 -15.44 4.88 18.71
N LYS A 65 -14.72 5.32 19.74
CA LYS A 65 -13.80 6.45 19.63
C LYS A 65 -12.52 6.11 18.89
N PHE A 66 -12.05 4.88 18.98
CA PHE A 66 -10.92 4.42 18.19
C PHE A 66 -11.36 4.11 16.77
N LYS A 67 -10.68 4.68 15.79
CA LYS A 67 -10.99 4.55 14.37
C LYS A 67 -9.73 4.32 13.57
N VAL A 68 -9.84 3.54 12.50
CA VAL A 68 -8.73 3.22 11.61
C VAL A 68 -9.20 3.19 10.15
N SER A 69 -8.26 3.13 9.23
CA SER A 69 -8.56 2.92 7.82
C SER A 69 -7.60 1.93 7.18
N TYR A 70 -8.07 1.28 6.13
CA TYR A 70 -7.29 0.28 5.37
C TYR A 70 -7.40 0.53 3.87
N SER A 71 -6.34 0.18 3.13
CA SER A 71 -6.51 -0.36 1.80
C SER A 71 -6.04 -1.81 1.78
N ILE A 72 -6.75 -2.66 1.05
CA ILE A 72 -6.50 -4.09 0.97
C ILE A 72 -6.45 -4.42 -0.52
N THR A 73 -5.26 -4.72 -1.03
CA THR A 73 -5.08 -4.92 -2.48
C THR A 73 -5.95 -6.05 -3.03
N GLY A 74 -6.37 -5.92 -4.28
CA GLY A 74 -7.16 -6.95 -4.94
C GLY A 74 -6.44 -8.29 -5.01
N VAL A 75 -5.12 -8.28 -5.27
CA VAL A 75 -4.29 -9.50 -5.27
C VAL A 75 -4.21 -10.16 -3.91
N LEU A 76 -4.22 -9.40 -2.81
CA LEU A 76 -4.32 -9.98 -1.46
C LEU A 76 -5.73 -10.55 -1.25
N LEU A 77 -6.78 -9.82 -1.61
CA LEU A 77 -8.15 -10.31 -1.45
C LEU A 77 -8.40 -11.63 -2.21
N GLU A 78 -7.87 -11.77 -3.43
CA GLU A 78 -7.94 -13.04 -4.17
C GLU A 78 -7.25 -14.19 -3.45
N GLN A 79 -6.06 -13.93 -2.90
CA GLN A 79 -5.32 -14.93 -2.13
C GLN A 79 -6.04 -15.29 -0.82
N LEU A 80 -6.63 -14.32 -0.14
CA LEU A 80 -7.42 -14.55 1.08
C LEU A 80 -8.70 -15.35 0.77
N GLU A 81 -9.43 -15.03 -0.29
CA GLU A 81 -10.60 -15.81 -0.70
C GLU A 81 -10.25 -17.29 -0.94
N LYS A 82 -9.06 -17.54 -1.49
CA LYS A 82 -8.62 -18.89 -1.83
C LYS A 82 -8.04 -19.66 -0.65
N PHE A 83 -7.24 -19.02 0.20
CA PHE A 83 -6.40 -19.71 1.20
C PHE A 83 -6.73 -19.39 2.66
N ALA A 84 -7.44 -18.28 2.93
CA ALA A 84 -7.71 -17.78 4.28
C ALA A 84 -8.98 -16.92 4.35
N PRO A 85 -10.17 -17.44 3.95
CA PRO A 85 -11.40 -16.66 3.90
C PRO A 85 -11.82 -16.08 5.25
N GLU A 86 -11.42 -16.70 6.37
CA GLU A 86 -11.66 -16.21 7.73
C GLU A 86 -11.03 -14.84 8.00
N VAL A 87 -9.97 -14.47 7.28
CA VAL A 87 -9.37 -13.13 7.37
C VAL A 87 -10.32 -12.10 6.77
N ILE A 88 -10.94 -12.39 5.62
CA ILE A 88 -11.94 -11.51 5.01
C ILE A 88 -13.12 -11.30 5.97
N ASP A 89 -13.59 -12.37 6.60
CA ASP A 89 -14.68 -12.27 7.56
C ASP A 89 -14.29 -11.43 8.79
N SER A 90 -13.02 -11.49 9.21
CA SER A 90 -12.53 -10.63 10.28
C SER A 90 -12.48 -9.15 9.88
N PHE A 91 -12.08 -8.83 8.65
CA PHE A 91 -12.14 -7.45 8.12
C PHE A 91 -13.59 -6.96 7.95
N LYS A 92 -14.53 -7.82 7.54
CA LYS A 92 -15.96 -7.46 7.49
C LYS A 92 -16.49 -7.07 8.86
N LYS A 93 -16.16 -7.83 9.90
CA LYS A 93 -16.52 -7.48 11.28
C LYS A 93 -16.00 -6.11 11.70
N LEU A 94 -14.79 -5.74 11.28
CA LEU A 94 -14.24 -4.41 11.52
C LEU A 94 -15.02 -3.34 10.74
N ALA A 95 -15.29 -3.55 9.47
CA ALA A 95 -16.06 -2.62 8.63
C ALA A 95 -17.48 -2.39 9.18
N ASP A 96 -18.14 -3.44 9.66
CA ASP A 96 -19.50 -3.41 10.21
C ASP A 96 -19.60 -2.56 11.50
N THR A 97 -18.49 -2.26 12.18
CA THR A 97 -18.48 -1.37 13.36
C THR A 97 -18.81 0.09 13.03
N GLY A 98 -18.66 0.49 11.76
CA GLY A 98 -18.74 1.90 11.35
C GLY A 98 -17.55 2.76 11.78
N CYS A 99 -16.53 2.16 12.41
CA CYS A 99 -15.29 2.84 12.85
C CYS A 99 -14.11 2.62 11.92
N VAL A 100 -14.33 1.94 10.81
CA VAL A 100 -13.31 1.58 9.83
C VAL A 100 -13.66 2.14 8.46
N GLU A 101 -12.71 2.83 7.84
CA GLU A 101 -12.83 3.28 6.45
C GLU A 101 -11.96 2.43 5.54
N ILE A 102 -12.49 1.99 4.39
CA ILE A 102 -11.73 1.29 3.37
C ILE A 102 -11.45 2.27 2.22
N LEU A 103 -10.18 2.41 1.88
CA LEU A 103 -9.68 3.27 0.82
C LEU A 103 -9.58 2.51 -0.51
N ASP A 104 -9.58 3.26 -1.60
CA ASP A 104 -9.34 2.73 -2.92
C ASP A 104 -7.87 2.82 -3.32
N GLU A 105 -7.42 1.88 -4.14
CA GLU A 105 -6.07 1.80 -4.70
C GLU A 105 -6.08 1.06 -6.05
N THR A 106 -4.91 0.81 -6.66
CA THR A 106 -4.81 -0.08 -7.83
C THR A 106 -4.97 -1.53 -7.39
N TYR A 107 -5.84 -2.29 -8.09
CA TYR A 107 -6.19 -3.67 -7.74
C TYR A 107 -4.98 -4.59 -7.57
N TYR A 108 -4.00 -4.47 -8.48
CA TYR A 108 -2.82 -5.33 -8.53
C TYR A 108 -1.58 -4.71 -7.89
N HIS A 109 -1.75 -3.61 -7.13
CA HIS A 109 -0.64 -2.90 -6.48
C HIS A 109 0.45 -2.49 -7.47
N THR A 110 0.07 -1.74 -8.50
CA THR A 110 0.94 -1.44 -9.64
C THR A 110 1.33 0.03 -9.72
N LEU A 111 2.41 0.31 -10.42
CA LEU A 111 2.83 1.65 -10.81
C LEU A 111 2.30 2.05 -12.20
N SER A 112 1.15 1.51 -12.59
CA SER A 112 0.55 1.68 -13.92
C SER A 112 0.35 3.14 -14.33
N TYR A 113 0.12 4.04 -13.37
CA TYR A 113 -0.01 5.48 -13.66
C TYR A 113 1.16 6.07 -14.44
N LEU A 114 2.37 5.54 -14.22
CA LEU A 114 3.60 6.02 -14.86
C LEU A 114 3.69 5.69 -16.35
N TYR A 115 2.95 4.66 -16.80
CA TYR A 115 3.04 4.10 -18.16
C TYR A 115 1.72 4.13 -18.91
N SER A 116 0.59 3.90 -18.23
CA SER A 116 -0.75 3.88 -18.82
C SER A 116 -1.79 4.40 -17.83
N LYS A 117 -2.24 5.64 -18.07
CA LYS A 117 -3.32 6.25 -17.27
C LYS A 117 -4.67 5.51 -17.44
N GLU A 118 -4.87 4.87 -18.60
CA GLU A 118 -6.04 4.06 -18.89
C GLU A 118 -6.05 2.81 -18.00
N GLU A 119 -4.96 2.04 -18.05
CA GLU A 119 -4.81 0.82 -17.24
C GLU A 119 -4.89 1.14 -15.73
N PHE A 120 -4.31 2.25 -15.31
CA PHE A 120 -4.44 2.73 -13.94
C PHE A 120 -5.91 2.89 -13.52
N LYS A 121 -6.72 3.58 -14.34
CA LYS A 121 -8.14 3.79 -14.05
C LYS A 121 -8.91 2.48 -14.01
N GLU A 122 -8.67 1.58 -14.98
CA GLU A 122 -9.30 0.28 -15.01
C GLU A 122 -9.00 -0.54 -13.73
N GLN A 123 -7.76 -0.51 -13.26
CA GLN A 123 -7.38 -1.23 -12.03
C GLN A 123 -8.04 -0.62 -10.79
N VAL A 124 -8.13 0.71 -10.69
CA VAL A 124 -8.84 1.38 -9.58
C VAL A 124 -10.34 1.05 -9.61
N GLU A 125 -10.96 1.04 -10.78
CA GLU A 125 -12.37 0.64 -10.92
C GLU A 125 -12.62 -0.82 -10.53
N LEU A 126 -11.70 -1.73 -10.88
CA LEU A 126 -11.75 -3.13 -10.46
C LEU A 126 -11.67 -3.25 -8.94
N HIS A 127 -10.77 -2.50 -8.31
CA HIS A 127 -10.63 -2.49 -6.86
C HIS A 127 -11.89 -1.95 -6.18
N ASN A 128 -12.39 -0.81 -6.63
CA ASN A 128 -13.63 -0.23 -6.14
C ASN A 128 -14.82 -1.22 -6.21
N LYS A 129 -14.94 -1.95 -7.34
CA LYS A 129 -15.96 -2.98 -7.50
C LYS A 129 -15.78 -4.12 -6.49
N LYS A 130 -14.56 -4.58 -6.27
CA LYS A 130 -14.24 -5.66 -5.32
C LYS A 130 -14.56 -5.25 -3.89
N ILE A 131 -14.18 -4.04 -3.49
CA ILE A 131 -14.47 -3.51 -2.15
C ILE A 131 -15.98 -3.39 -1.92
N ARG A 132 -16.72 -2.89 -2.90
CA ARG A 132 -18.19 -2.83 -2.79
C ARG A 132 -18.81 -4.21 -2.64
N GLN A 133 -18.31 -5.20 -3.39
CA GLN A 133 -18.82 -6.56 -3.35
C GLN A 133 -18.57 -7.23 -1.99
N LEU A 134 -17.37 -7.06 -1.41
CA LEU A 134 -16.98 -7.75 -0.19
C LEU A 134 -17.45 -7.04 1.09
N PHE A 135 -17.42 -5.71 1.11
CA PHE A 135 -17.61 -4.91 2.33
C PHE A 135 -18.84 -4.00 2.28
N ASN A 136 -19.59 -4.00 1.17
CA ASN A 136 -20.71 -3.07 0.96
C ASN A 136 -20.34 -1.60 1.21
N PHE A 137 -19.10 -1.24 0.93
CA PHE A 137 -18.52 0.06 1.20
C PHE A 137 -18.14 0.76 -0.12
N ARG A 138 -18.38 2.07 -0.20
CA ARG A 138 -17.98 2.90 -1.34
C ARG A 138 -16.80 3.80 -0.94
N PRO A 139 -15.57 3.50 -1.38
CA PRO A 139 -14.41 4.31 -1.08
C PRO A 139 -14.57 5.77 -1.56
N LYS A 140 -14.14 6.72 -0.73
CA LYS A 140 -14.15 8.16 -1.02
C LYS A 140 -12.75 8.75 -1.03
N VAL A 141 -11.79 8.03 -0.49
CA VAL A 141 -10.39 8.41 -0.37
C VAL A 141 -9.55 7.44 -1.17
N PHE A 142 -8.57 7.98 -1.87
CA PHE A 142 -7.67 7.24 -2.73
C PHE A 142 -6.25 7.20 -2.15
N ARG A 143 -5.59 6.07 -2.26
CA ARG A 143 -4.18 5.87 -1.96
C ARG A 143 -3.51 5.21 -3.15
N ASN A 144 -2.55 5.88 -3.78
CA ASN A 144 -1.81 5.23 -4.85
C ASN A 144 -0.74 4.28 -4.29
N THR A 145 -0.44 3.23 -5.05
CA THR A 145 0.62 2.25 -4.76
C THR A 145 1.88 2.93 -4.24
N GLU A 146 2.41 2.43 -3.10
CA GLU A 146 3.64 2.91 -2.47
C GLU A 146 3.62 4.40 -2.09
N LEU A 147 2.44 4.98 -1.90
CA LEU A 147 2.24 6.43 -1.75
C LEU A 147 2.89 7.25 -2.88
N VAL A 148 3.05 6.65 -4.07
CA VAL A 148 3.52 7.38 -5.24
C VAL A 148 2.53 8.47 -5.58
N TYR A 149 3.00 9.71 -5.56
CA TYR A 149 2.15 10.88 -5.67
C TYR A 149 2.84 12.04 -6.39
N ASN A 150 2.06 12.78 -7.15
CA ASN A 150 2.33 14.12 -7.67
C ASN A 150 0.98 14.83 -7.93
N ASN A 151 1.00 16.09 -8.35
CA ASN A 151 -0.24 16.84 -8.60
C ASN A 151 -1.13 16.22 -9.68
N GLU A 152 -0.57 15.55 -10.68
CA GLU A 152 -1.35 14.92 -11.76
C GLU A 152 -2.14 13.69 -11.24
N ILE A 153 -1.58 12.93 -10.31
CA ILE A 153 -2.30 11.83 -9.65
C ILE A 153 -3.50 12.39 -8.86
N ALA A 154 -3.28 13.49 -8.14
CA ALA A 154 -4.38 14.15 -7.43
C ALA A 154 -5.48 14.61 -8.39
N LYS A 155 -5.11 15.20 -9.53
CA LYS A 155 -6.07 15.61 -10.56
C LYS A 155 -6.85 14.43 -11.11
N THR A 156 -6.18 13.32 -11.39
CA THR A 156 -6.84 12.09 -11.86
C THR A 156 -7.79 11.53 -10.81
N ALA A 157 -7.39 11.51 -9.53
CA ALA A 157 -8.24 11.08 -8.44
C ALA A 157 -9.48 12.00 -8.26
N GLU A 158 -9.30 13.32 -8.39
CA GLU A 158 -10.41 14.28 -8.39
C GLU A 158 -11.40 14.00 -9.54
N ASP A 159 -10.88 13.77 -10.75
CA ASP A 159 -11.69 13.45 -11.94
C ASP A 159 -12.45 12.11 -11.78
N MET A 160 -11.90 11.16 -11.04
CA MET A 160 -12.56 9.90 -10.68
C MET A 160 -13.56 10.06 -9.52
N GLY A 161 -13.64 11.25 -8.91
CA GLY A 161 -14.64 11.59 -7.88
C GLY A 161 -14.21 11.40 -6.44
N TYR A 162 -12.93 11.07 -6.18
CA TYR A 162 -12.38 10.97 -4.83
C TYR A 162 -12.33 12.34 -4.15
N LYS A 163 -12.39 12.35 -2.82
CA LYS A 163 -12.42 13.55 -1.98
C LYS A 163 -11.10 13.83 -1.28
N ALA A 164 -10.26 12.84 -1.16
CA ALA A 164 -8.90 12.98 -0.66
C ALA A 164 -7.96 11.96 -1.28
N VAL A 165 -6.66 12.29 -1.21
CA VAL A 165 -5.56 11.40 -1.54
C VAL A 165 -4.59 11.37 -0.36
N LEU A 166 -4.00 10.19 -0.11
CA LEU A 166 -2.90 10.04 0.83
C LEU A 166 -1.57 10.17 0.10
N ALA A 167 -0.61 10.86 0.71
CA ALA A 167 0.75 10.97 0.18
C ALA A 167 1.79 11.00 1.31
N GLU A 168 3.06 10.87 0.93
CA GLU A 168 4.18 11.00 1.86
C GLU A 168 4.39 12.47 2.26
N GLY A 169 4.67 12.70 3.55
CA GLY A 169 5.08 14.01 4.08
C GLY A 169 6.56 14.29 3.86
N ALA A 170 7.00 14.26 2.59
CA ALA A 170 8.39 14.40 2.22
C ALA A 170 8.97 15.79 2.56
N ASP A 171 10.10 15.84 3.29
CA ASP A 171 10.71 17.08 3.77
C ASP A 171 11.09 18.03 2.62
N GLN A 172 11.52 17.50 1.45
CA GLN A 172 11.86 18.31 0.28
C GLN A 172 10.65 19.06 -0.30
N ILE A 173 9.44 18.56 -0.09
CA ILE A 173 8.19 19.21 -0.49
C ILE A 173 7.66 20.12 0.62
N LEU A 174 7.63 19.61 1.85
CA LEU A 174 7.11 20.33 3.00
C LEU A 174 7.96 21.55 3.36
N GLN A 175 9.30 21.42 3.25
CA GLN A 175 10.25 22.45 3.68
C GLN A 175 10.02 22.80 5.18
N TRP A 176 9.56 24.02 5.47
CA TRP A 176 9.23 24.47 6.84
C TRP A 176 7.82 24.06 7.31
N ARG A 177 6.99 23.52 6.41
CA ARG A 177 5.60 23.13 6.73
C ARG A 177 5.57 21.83 7.53
N SER A 178 4.50 21.65 8.29
CA SER A 178 4.25 20.41 9.04
C SER A 178 3.34 19.45 8.24
N PRO A 179 3.57 18.13 8.27
CA PRO A 179 2.63 17.15 7.71
C PRO A 179 1.33 17.04 8.52
N ASN A 180 1.26 17.69 9.69
CA ASN A 180 0.16 17.54 10.64
C ASN A 180 -1.02 18.48 10.36
N PHE A 181 -1.23 18.85 9.11
CA PHE A 181 -2.38 19.61 8.63
C PHE A 181 -2.99 18.95 7.41
N VAL A 182 -4.26 19.21 7.18
CA VAL A 182 -4.89 18.92 5.88
C VAL A 182 -4.39 19.94 4.87
N TYR A 183 -4.05 19.50 3.68
CA TYR A 183 -3.63 20.36 2.57
C TYR A 183 -4.57 20.24 1.38
N ARG A 184 -4.38 21.10 0.41
CA ARG A 184 -5.01 21.03 -0.91
C ARG A 184 -3.90 20.92 -1.96
N PRO A 185 -4.02 20.00 -2.93
CA PRO A 185 -3.12 19.98 -4.06
C PRO A 185 -3.21 21.29 -4.84
N LYS A 186 -2.09 21.82 -5.30
CA LYS A 186 -2.04 23.08 -6.04
C LYS A 186 -2.97 23.09 -7.26
N GLY A 187 -3.80 24.12 -7.34
CA GLY A 187 -4.72 24.32 -8.47
C GLY A 187 -5.95 23.40 -8.49
N LEU A 188 -6.18 22.58 -7.46
CA LEU A 188 -7.36 21.73 -7.33
C LEU A 188 -8.26 22.25 -6.20
N SER A 189 -9.58 22.09 -6.34
CA SER A 189 -10.54 22.65 -5.37
C SER A 189 -11.41 21.62 -4.67
N ASN A 190 -11.62 20.45 -5.25
CA ASN A 190 -12.60 19.47 -4.78
C ASN A 190 -11.96 18.23 -4.12
N ILE A 191 -10.64 18.22 -3.98
CA ILE A 191 -9.89 17.14 -3.37
C ILE A 191 -8.93 17.70 -2.31
N LYS A 192 -8.81 17.00 -1.18
CA LYS A 192 -7.90 17.33 -0.09
C LYS A 192 -6.75 16.32 -0.05
N LEU A 193 -5.67 16.67 0.64
CA LEU A 193 -4.45 15.89 0.74
C LEU A 193 -4.10 15.66 2.20
N LEU A 194 -3.89 14.40 2.57
CA LEU A 194 -3.42 13.95 3.86
C LEU A 194 -1.99 13.44 3.75
N LEU A 195 -1.07 14.04 4.49
CA LEU A 195 0.35 13.76 4.39
C LEU A 195 0.81 12.88 5.57
N LYS A 196 1.52 11.80 5.27
CA LYS A 196 2.10 10.90 6.27
C LYS A 196 3.05 11.68 7.19
N ASN A 197 2.83 11.57 8.49
CA ASN A 197 3.88 11.90 9.46
C ASN A 197 4.84 10.71 9.52
N TYR A 198 5.85 10.71 8.64
CA TYR A 198 6.76 9.58 8.50
C TYR A 198 7.57 9.34 9.77
N ARG A 199 7.94 10.40 10.50
CA ARG A 199 8.75 10.25 11.72
C ARG A 199 8.04 9.40 12.75
N LEU A 200 6.80 9.76 13.08
CA LEU A 200 5.98 9.00 14.03
C LEU A 200 5.55 7.63 13.46
N SER A 201 5.24 7.54 12.17
CA SER A 201 4.87 6.26 11.54
C SER A 201 6.04 5.27 11.58
N ASP A 202 7.24 5.74 11.24
CA ASP A 202 8.45 4.90 11.18
C ASP A 202 8.96 4.53 12.58
N ASP A 203 8.64 5.31 13.62
CA ASP A 203 8.92 4.96 15.02
C ASP A 203 8.19 3.65 15.43
N ILE A 204 6.97 3.44 14.92
CA ILE A 204 6.23 2.19 15.10
C ILE A 204 6.70 1.12 14.11
N ALA A 205 6.76 1.46 12.82
CA ALA A 205 6.96 0.48 11.76
C ALA A 205 8.37 -0.12 11.74
N PHE A 206 9.39 0.68 12.01
CA PHE A 206 10.80 0.27 11.86
C PHE A 206 11.59 0.30 13.17
N ARG A 207 11.36 1.29 14.03
CA ARG A 207 12.20 1.50 15.22
C ARG A 207 11.70 0.81 16.48
N PHE A 208 10.48 0.29 16.49
CA PHE A 208 9.85 -0.29 17.69
C PHE A 208 10.72 -1.33 18.39
N SER A 209 11.34 -2.24 17.65
CA SER A 209 12.19 -3.31 18.18
C SER A 209 13.68 -3.00 18.17
N GLU A 210 14.08 -1.79 17.72
CA GLU A 210 15.47 -1.38 17.54
C GLU A 210 16.10 -0.96 18.88
N LYS A 211 16.85 -1.86 19.50
CA LYS A 211 17.43 -1.63 20.85
C LYS A 211 18.48 -0.53 20.90
N SER A 212 19.12 -0.22 19.76
CA SER A 212 20.12 0.85 19.66
C SER A 212 19.50 2.23 19.51
N TRP A 213 18.20 2.29 19.23
CA TRP A 213 17.48 3.54 19.10
C TRP A 213 17.40 4.25 20.47
N LYS A 214 17.76 5.52 20.50
CA LYS A 214 17.84 6.33 21.76
C LYS A 214 16.52 6.40 22.52
N GLU A 215 15.39 6.23 21.84
CA GLU A 215 14.05 6.26 22.43
C GLU A 215 13.52 4.85 22.78
N PHE A 216 14.35 3.80 22.62
CA PHE A 216 13.96 2.45 23.04
C PHE A 216 13.88 2.35 24.57
N PRO A 217 12.88 1.63 25.15
CA PRO A 217 11.73 1.05 24.47
C PRO A 217 10.64 2.09 24.15
N LEU A 218 9.95 1.90 23.02
CA LEU A 218 8.78 2.70 22.69
C LEU A 218 7.57 2.19 23.47
N THR A 219 7.04 3.02 24.36
CA THR A 219 5.87 2.71 25.17
C THR A 219 4.65 3.53 24.72
N ALA A 220 3.44 3.00 24.94
CA ALA A 220 2.21 3.70 24.57
C ALA A 220 2.07 5.09 25.26
N PRO A 221 2.38 5.26 26.57
CA PRO A 221 2.35 6.60 27.19
C PRO A 221 3.36 7.57 26.57
N LYS A 222 4.59 7.12 26.27
CA LYS A 222 5.60 7.95 25.61
C LYS A 222 5.12 8.41 24.24
N TYR A 223 4.62 7.51 23.44
CA TYR A 223 4.12 7.83 22.10
C TYR A 223 2.90 8.75 22.15
N ALA A 224 1.96 8.51 23.05
CA ALA A 224 0.79 9.36 23.26
C ALA A 224 1.19 10.79 23.66
N GLN A 225 2.27 10.94 24.47
CA GLN A 225 2.82 12.26 24.81
C GLN A 225 3.37 12.96 23.56
N TRP A 226 4.07 12.25 22.66
CA TRP A 226 4.58 12.85 21.42
C TRP A 226 3.43 13.32 20.51
N VAL A 227 2.37 12.54 20.40
CA VAL A 227 1.14 12.95 19.68
C VAL A 227 0.53 14.18 20.34
N SER A 228 0.40 14.19 21.66
CA SER A 228 -0.19 15.31 22.41
C SER A 228 0.61 16.60 22.28
N ASN A 229 1.92 16.52 22.13
CA ASN A 229 2.79 17.69 21.93
C ASN A 229 2.53 18.42 20.60
N ILE A 230 1.78 17.82 19.69
CA ILE A 230 1.37 18.46 18.42
C ILE A 230 0.17 19.40 18.61
N ASN A 231 -0.57 19.28 19.74
CA ASN A 231 -1.67 20.18 20.02
C ASN A 231 -1.23 21.63 19.98
N GLY A 232 -1.97 22.47 19.26
CA GLY A 232 -1.63 23.86 19.01
C GLY A 232 -0.71 24.10 17.81
N ASN A 233 -0.09 23.05 17.26
CA ASN A 233 0.80 23.14 16.09
C ASN A 233 0.49 22.08 14.99
N GLY A 234 -0.72 21.58 15.03
CA GLY A 234 -1.25 20.61 14.04
C GLY A 234 -2.71 20.29 14.34
N ASN A 235 -3.40 19.78 13.33
CA ASN A 235 -4.80 19.39 13.39
C ASN A 235 -4.98 17.88 13.28
N VAL A 236 -4.16 17.22 12.45
CA VAL A 236 -4.26 15.78 12.18
C VAL A 236 -2.87 15.14 12.11
N VAL A 237 -2.69 14.05 12.81
CA VAL A 237 -1.47 13.22 12.74
C VAL A 237 -1.79 11.98 11.91
N ASN A 238 -1.25 11.93 10.71
CA ASN A 238 -1.45 10.82 9.78
C ASN A 238 -0.38 9.75 10.00
N LEU A 239 -0.78 8.62 10.57
CA LEU A 239 0.08 7.46 10.84
C LEU A 239 -0.19 6.39 9.79
N PHE A 240 0.64 6.37 8.75
CA PHE A 240 0.49 5.47 7.61
C PHE A 240 1.60 4.41 7.63
N MET A 241 1.23 3.15 7.56
CA MET A 241 2.19 2.04 7.57
C MET A 241 1.57 0.77 6.99
N ASP A 242 2.42 -0.21 6.72
CA ASP A 242 1.96 -1.55 6.36
C ASP A 242 1.27 -2.20 7.56
N TYR A 243 0.16 -2.89 7.30
CA TYR A 243 -0.57 -3.59 8.35
C TYR A 243 0.24 -4.74 8.93
N GLU A 244 1.10 -5.33 8.11
CA GLU A 244 2.05 -6.38 8.48
C GLU A 244 3.09 -5.92 9.52
N THR A 245 3.16 -4.62 9.80
CA THR A 245 3.88 -4.07 10.95
C THR A 245 3.50 -4.80 12.24
N PHE A 246 2.21 -5.12 12.42
CA PHE A 246 1.72 -5.75 13.64
C PHE A 246 1.75 -7.28 13.54
N GLY A 247 2.87 -7.87 13.96
CA GLY A 247 3.06 -9.30 14.09
C GLY A 247 4.01 -9.93 13.08
N GLU A 248 4.16 -9.38 11.87
CA GLU A 248 5.11 -9.91 10.87
C GLU A 248 6.42 -9.12 10.85
N HIS A 249 6.40 -7.77 10.79
CA HIS A 249 7.60 -6.95 10.81
C HIS A 249 8.06 -6.69 12.24
N GLN A 250 7.15 -6.29 13.10
CA GLN A 250 7.36 -6.17 14.54
C GLN A 250 6.67 -7.35 15.23
N TRP A 251 7.46 -8.22 15.86
CA TRP A 251 6.95 -9.51 16.36
C TRP A 251 6.18 -9.36 17.66
N GLU A 252 5.28 -10.30 17.89
CA GLU A 252 4.48 -10.37 19.12
C GLU A 252 5.35 -10.45 20.40
N ASP A 253 6.43 -11.24 20.37
CA ASP A 253 7.38 -11.36 21.50
C ASP A 253 8.16 -10.07 21.81
N LYS A 254 8.14 -9.08 20.90
CA LYS A 254 8.68 -7.73 21.11
C LYS A 254 7.67 -6.78 21.74
N GLY A 255 6.42 -7.22 21.95
CA GLY A 255 5.38 -6.46 22.62
C GLY A 255 4.58 -5.53 21.73
N ILE A 256 4.61 -5.69 20.39
CA ILE A 256 3.90 -4.79 19.47
C ILE A 256 2.38 -4.79 19.70
N PHE A 257 1.79 -5.95 19.98
CA PHE A 257 0.35 -6.02 20.26
C PHE A 257 0.00 -5.42 21.61
N GLU A 258 0.85 -5.55 22.63
CA GLU A 258 0.65 -4.87 23.91
C GLU A 258 0.74 -3.36 23.75
N PHE A 259 1.69 -2.87 22.95
CA PHE A 259 1.76 -1.46 22.58
C PHE A 259 0.46 -1.00 21.91
N LEU A 260 -0.03 -1.73 20.90
CA LEU A 260 -1.26 -1.40 20.18
C LEU A 260 -2.49 -1.40 21.10
N LYS A 261 -2.61 -2.39 22.01
CA LYS A 261 -3.73 -2.50 22.97
C LYS A 261 -3.82 -1.29 23.92
N HIS A 262 -2.69 -0.66 24.24
CA HIS A 262 -2.66 0.45 25.18
C HIS A 262 -2.67 1.82 24.49
N LEU A 263 -2.13 1.92 23.29
CA LEU A 263 -1.93 3.20 22.61
C LEU A 263 -3.19 4.05 22.45
N PRO A 264 -4.34 3.53 21.97
CA PRO A 264 -5.54 4.35 21.82
C PRO A 264 -6.05 4.91 23.13
N HIS A 265 -5.99 4.12 24.21
CA HIS A 265 -6.38 4.58 25.53
C HIS A 265 -5.49 5.71 26.04
N GLU A 266 -4.17 5.58 25.87
CA GLU A 266 -3.22 6.62 26.29
C GLU A 266 -3.42 7.92 25.49
N ILE A 267 -3.68 7.85 24.20
CA ILE A 267 -3.98 9.02 23.36
C ILE A 267 -5.27 9.71 23.82
N LEU A 268 -6.32 8.94 24.12
CA LEU A 268 -7.62 9.46 24.53
C LEU A 268 -7.65 10.01 25.97
N LYS A 269 -6.62 9.82 26.79
CA LYS A 269 -6.49 10.49 28.08
C LYS A 269 -6.39 12.01 27.96
N HIS A 270 -5.82 12.48 26.86
CA HIS A 270 -5.79 13.92 26.59
C HIS A 270 -7.15 14.35 26.01
N PRO A 271 -7.86 15.28 26.64
CA PRO A 271 -9.25 15.63 26.27
C PRO A 271 -9.39 16.21 24.86
N ASP A 272 -8.30 16.78 24.33
CA ASP A 272 -8.27 17.37 22.98
C ASP A 272 -7.84 16.41 21.89
N ASN A 273 -7.55 15.14 22.22
CA ASN A 273 -7.18 14.13 21.23
C ASN A 273 -8.37 13.25 20.87
N ASP A 274 -8.49 12.91 19.61
CA ASP A 274 -9.43 11.92 19.12
C ASP A 274 -8.87 11.11 17.95
N PHE A 275 -9.64 10.14 17.47
CA PHE A 275 -9.33 9.37 16.27
C PHE A 275 -10.33 9.69 15.17
N VAL A 276 -9.85 9.80 13.95
CA VAL A 276 -10.66 10.07 12.77
C VAL A 276 -10.26 9.15 11.63
N THR A 277 -11.21 8.83 10.77
CA THR A 277 -10.89 8.26 9.45
C THR A 277 -10.44 9.35 8.49
N PRO A 278 -9.80 9.03 7.36
CA PRO A 278 -9.44 10.01 6.34
C PRO A 278 -10.62 10.89 5.88
N SER A 279 -11.79 10.30 5.64
CA SER A 279 -13.00 11.04 5.28
C SER A 279 -13.47 11.99 6.38
N GLU A 280 -13.39 11.58 7.63
CA GLU A 280 -13.72 12.45 8.77
C GLU A 280 -12.70 13.58 8.94
N ALA A 281 -11.40 13.28 8.76
CA ALA A 281 -10.34 14.30 8.82
C ALA A 281 -10.59 15.44 7.82
N ILE A 282 -10.89 15.11 6.57
CA ILE A 282 -11.13 16.12 5.54
C ILE A 282 -12.47 16.85 5.69
N GLN A 283 -13.43 16.28 6.42
CA GLN A 283 -14.67 16.97 6.78
C GLN A 283 -14.47 17.90 7.97
N LYS A 284 -13.66 17.49 8.94
CA LYS A 284 -13.43 18.21 10.19
C LYS A 284 -12.50 19.41 10.01
N TYR A 285 -11.53 19.32 9.12
CA TYR A 285 -10.49 20.34 8.98
C TYR A 285 -10.45 20.92 7.57
N GLU A 286 -10.40 22.26 7.51
CA GLU A 286 -10.13 22.97 6.28
C GLU A 286 -8.63 22.86 5.92
N PRO A 287 -8.29 22.90 4.61
CA PRO A 287 -6.91 22.92 4.19
C PRO A 287 -6.15 24.14 4.73
N ALA A 288 -5.01 23.90 5.38
CA ALA A 288 -4.15 24.95 5.91
C ALA A 288 -3.49 25.78 4.79
N ALA A 289 -3.20 25.14 3.66
CA ALA A 289 -2.60 25.77 2.49
C ALA A 289 -2.73 24.88 1.25
N GLU A 290 -2.44 25.45 0.10
CA GLU A 290 -2.11 24.70 -1.11
C GLU A 290 -0.65 24.21 -1.03
N ILE A 291 -0.40 23.01 -1.55
CA ILE A 291 0.93 22.44 -1.63
C ILE A 291 1.20 21.87 -3.03
N ASP A 292 2.40 22.09 -3.51
CA ASP A 292 2.84 21.73 -4.85
C ASP A 292 3.76 20.50 -4.81
N PHE A 293 3.39 19.45 -5.53
CA PHE A 293 4.20 18.27 -5.76
C PHE A 293 4.53 18.17 -7.25
N PRO A 294 5.53 18.95 -7.73
CA PRO A 294 5.85 19.00 -9.17
C PRO A 294 6.53 17.72 -9.67
N HIS A 295 7.07 16.91 -8.77
CA HIS A 295 7.74 15.64 -9.06
C HIS A 295 7.10 14.52 -8.26
N TYR A 296 7.32 13.27 -8.70
CA TYR A 296 6.86 12.11 -7.97
C TYR A 296 7.59 11.96 -6.64
N VAL A 297 6.82 11.71 -5.60
CA VAL A 297 7.31 11.25 -4.29
C VAL A 297 6.75 9.87 -4.00
N SER A 298 7.37 9.15 -3.08
CA SER A 298 6.88 7.89 -2.51
C SER A 298 7.25 7.80 -1.04
N TRP A 299 6.85 6.75 -0.37
CA TRP A 299 7.28 6.51 1.02
C TRP A 299 8.54 5.65 1.14
N ALA A 300 9.07 5.17 0.01
CA ALA A 300 10.22 4.28 0.01
C ALA A 300 11.54 5.03 0.15
N ASP A 301 12.46 4.42 0.89
CA ASP A 301 13.82 4.85 1.13
C ASP A 301 13.96 6.29 1.68
N ILE A 302 15.18 6.76 1.85
CA ILE A 302 15.45 8.12 2.33
C ILE A 302 15.15 9.15 1.24
N GLU A 303 15.35 8.81 -0.02
CA GLU A 303 15.15 9.69 -1.17
C GLU A 303 13.68 10.06 -1.39
N ARG A 304 12.75 9.22 -0.96
CA ARG A 304 11.31 9.43 -1.11
C ARG A 304 10.91 9.71 -2.56
N ASP A 305 11.51 8.99 -3.49
CA ASP A 305 11.29 9.08 -4.93
C ASP A 305 10.91 7.73 -5.55
N LEU A 306 11.08 7.56 -6.86
CA LEU A 306 10.77 6.31 -7.57
C LEU A 306 11.96 5.35 -7.67
N SER A 307 13.11 5.66 -7.09
CA SER A 307 14.34 4.90 -7.34
C SER A 307 14.32 3.48 -6.75
N ALA A 308 13.44 3.19 -5.80
CA ALA A 308 13.20 1.83 -5.33
C ALA A 308 12.68 0.88 -6.42
N TRP A 309 11.99 1.43 -7.45
CA TRP A 309 11.39 0.65 -8.55
C TRP A 309 11.95 0.97 -9.93
N LEU A 310 12.62 2.11 -10.10
CA LEU A 310 13.12 2.63 -11.39
C LEU A 310 14.56 3.14 -11.31
N GLY A 311 15.28 2.81 -10.24
CA GLY A 311 16.62 3.33 -9.94
C GLY A 311 17.73 2.78 -10.81
N ASN A 312 17.52 1.65 -11.48
CA ASN A 312 18.53 1.03 -12.35
C ASN A 312 17.94 0.56 -13.69
N LYS A 313 18.84 0.22 -14.64
CA LYS A 313 18.42 -0.18 -16.00
C LYS A 313 17.58 -1.46 -16.03
N MET A 314 17.82 -2.43 -15.14
CA MET A 314 17.04 -3.67 -15.09
C MET A 314 15.58 -3.37 -14.78
N GLN A 315 15.35 -2.55 -13.75
CA GLN A 315 14.00 -2.11 -13.36
C GLN A 315 13.31 -1.34 -14.50
N GLN A 316 14.02 -0.41 -15.14
CA GLN A 316 13.48 0.41 -16.24
C GLN A 316 13.11 -0.45 -17.46
N GLU A 317 13.98 -1.38 -17.86
CA GLU A 317 13.70 -2.30 -18.97
C GLU A 317 12.56 -3.26 -18.66
N ALA A 318 12.53 -3.85 -17.48
CA ALA A 318 11.44 -4.74 -17.06
C ALA A 318 10.09 -4.02 -17.06
N MET A 319 10.05 -2.80 -16.52
CA MET A 319 8.84 -1.97 -16.49
C MET A 319 8.38 -1.56 -17.89
N LYS A 320 9.31 -1.11 -18.73
CA LYS A 320 9.02 -0.77 -20.14
C LYS A 320 8.49 -1.97 -20.90
N GLU A 321 9.08 -3.13 -20.67
CA GLU A 321 8.73 -4.35 -21.36
C GLU A 321 7.31 -4.80 -21.06
N ILE A 322 6.89 -4.87 -19.80
CA ILE A 322 5.54 -5.31 -19.43
C ILE A 322 4.46 -4.39 -19.99
N TYR A 323 4.68 -3.06 -19.97
CA TYR A 323 3.69 -2.11 -20.49
C TYR A 323 3.71 -2.03 -22.03
N SER A 324 4.81 -2.39 -22.70
CA SER A 324 4.84 -2.48 -24.17
C SER A 324 3.87 -3.51 -24.74
N MET A 325 3.45 -4.48 -23.95
CA MET A 325 2.53 -5.55 -24.33
C MET A 325 1.04 -5.16 -24.19
N GLU A 326 0.72 -4.01 -23.59
CA GLU A 326 -0.64 -3.59 -23.28
C GLU A 326 -1.59 -3.71 -24.48
N THR A 327 -1.19 -3.17 -25.62
CA THR A 327 -2.03 -3.17 -26.82
C THR A 327 -2.37 -4.59 -27.28
N HIS A 328 -1.39 -5.49 -27.36
CA HIS A 328 -1.60 -6.88 -27.77
C HIS A 328 -2.49 -7.64 -26.78
N VAL A 329 -2.25 -7.42 -25.48
CA VAL A 329 -3.03 -8.05 -24.42
C VAL A 329 -4.49 -7.58 -24.47
N LYS A 330 -4.73 -6.28 -24.59
CA LYS A 330 -6.10 -5.73 -24.62
C LYS A 330 -6.86 -6.08 -25.91
N ILE A 331 -6.19 -6.11 -27.06
CA ILE A 331 -6.79 -6.56 -28.34
C ILE A 331 -7.21 -8.03 -28.26
N SER A 332 -6.48 -8.87 -27.54
CA SER A 332 -6.84 -10.29 -27.38
C SER A 332 -8.25 -10.51 -26.80
N ARG A 333 -8.75 -9.56 -26.01
CA ARG A 333 -10.01 -9.65 -25.25
C ARG A 333 -10.12 -10.94 -24.42
N ASN A 334 -8.99 -11.54 -24.08
CA ASN A 334 -8.93 -12.75 -23.27
C ASN A 334 -8.80 -12.35 -21.78
N PRO A 335 -9.83 -12.58 -20.95
CA PRO A 335 -9.80 -12.15 -19.55
C PRO A 335 -8.66 -12.77 -18.74
N ALA A 336 -8.32 -14.04 -19.01
CA ALA A 336 -7.24 -14.73 -18.31
C ALA A 336 -5.87 -14.17 -18.68
N LEU A 337 -5.64 -13.79 -19.95
CA LEU A 337 -4.40 -13.16 -20.38
C LEU A 337 -4.26 -11.75 -19.79
N ILE A 338 -5.36 -10.98 -19.74
CA ILE A 338 -5.38 -9.64 -19.15
C ILE A 338 -5.08 -9.72 -17.64
N ASP A 339 -5.69 -10.65 -16.93
CA ASP A 339 -5.47 -10.86 -15.50
C ASP A 339 -4.00 -11.25 -15.20
N GLU A 340 -3.46 -12.18 -15.99
CA GLU A 340 -2.07 -12.61 -15.87
C GLU A 340 -1.08 -11.45 -16.14
N TRP A 341 -1.35 -10.64 -17.19
CA TRP A 341 -0.57 -9.42 -17.47
C TRP A 341 -0.61 -8.42 -16.32
N ARG A 342 -1.77 -8.22 -15.71
CA ARG A 342 -1.95 -7.32 -14.57
C ARG A 342 -1.23 -7.81 -13.33
N LYS A 343 -1.27 -9.11 -13.06
CA LYS A 343 -0.54 -9.73 -11.94
C LYS A 343 0.97 -9.58 -12.08
N LEU A 344 1.49 -9.58 -13.31
CA LEU A 344 2.91 -9.34 -13.58
C LEU A 344 3.32 -7.87 -13.42
N GLN A 345 2.39 -6.91 -13.31
CA GLN A 345 2.68 -5.50 -13.09
C GLN A 345 2.87 -5.12 -11.62
N THR A 346 2.65 -6.03 -10.67
CA THR A 346 2.77 -5.76 -9.23
C THR A 346 4.13 -5.12 -8.91
N SER A 347 4.13 -4.02 -8.16
CA SER A 347 5.33 -3.20 -7.91
C SER A 347 6.47 -3.97 -7.26
N ASP A 348 6.16 -4.96 -6.43
CA ASP A 348 7.12 -5.82 -5.76
C ASP A 348 8.10 -6.51 -6.71
N HIS A 349 7.65 -6.92 -7.90
CA HIS A 349 8.52 -7.58 -8.88
C HIS A 349 9.67 -6.67 -9.31
N PHE A 350 9.44 -5.37 -9.40
CA PHE A 350 10.45 -4.37 -9.75
C PHE A 350 11.28 -3.96 -8.53
N TYR A 351 10.66 -3.90 -7.35
CA TYR A 351 11.36 -3.65 -6.09
C TYR A 351 12.45 -4.71 -5.82
N TYR A 352 12.18 -5.98 -6.12
CA TYR A 352 13.15 -7.07 -5.98
C TYR A 352 14.38 -6.94 -6.88
N MET A 353 14.33 -6.12 -7.93
CA MET A 353 15.45 -5.81 -8.82
C MET A 353 16.25 -4.58 -8.38
N CYS A 354 15.91 -3.95 -7.25
CA CYS A 354 16.59 -2.78 -6.71
C CYS A 354 18.02 -3.15 -6.29
N THR A 355 19.00 -2.37 -6.76
CA THR A 355 20.43 -2.58 -6.45
C THR A 355 20.93 -1.72 -5.28
N LYS A 356 20.07 -0.98 -4.62
CA LYS A 356 20.36 -0.25 -3.38
C LYS A 356 20.59 -1.15 -2.17
N TRP A 357 20.49 -2.45 -2.33
CA TRP A 357 20.56 -3.50 -1.32
C TRP A 357 21.67 -3.33 -0.28
N PHE A 358 22.82 -2.81 -0.71
CA PHE A 358 23.95 -2.62 0.19
C PHE A 358 24.05 -1.22 0.80
N ASN A 359 23.31 -0.24 0.27
CA ASN A 359 23.39 1.16 0.68
C ASN A 359 22.34 1.56 1.72
N ASP A 360 21.13 0.98 1.64
CA ASP A 360 19.98 1.30 2.52
C ASP A 360 19.74 0.24 3.59
N GLY A 361 20.80 -0.49 3.98
CA GLY A 361 20.70 -1.56 4.97
C GLY A 361 19.94 -2.76 4.43
N ASP A 362 19.38 -3.56 5.35
CA ASP A 362 18.80 -4.85 5.00
C ASP A 362 17.32 -4.78 4.54
N VAL A 363 16.72 -3.59 4.35
CA VAL A 363 15.30 -3.46 4.03
C VAL A 363 14.97 -4.12 2.69
N HIS A 364 15.70 -3.78 1.62
CA HIS A 364 15.52 -4.40 0.31
C HIS A 364 15.78 -5.90 0.33
N LYS A 365 16.79 -6.34 1.09
CA LYS A 365 17.11 -7.75 1.26
C LYS A 365 16.05 -8.50 2.06
N TYR A 366 15.52 -7.87 3.10
CA TYR A 366 14.51 -8.49 3.97
C TYR A 366 13.24 -8.88 3.19
N PHE A 367 12.78 -8.03 2.27
CA PHE A 367 11.58 -8.28 1.49
C PHE A 367 11.82 -9.11 0.22
N ASN A 368 13.07 -9.28 -0.20
CA ASN A 368 13.40 -9.94 -1.47
C ASN A 368 13.37 -11.48 -1.32
N PRO A 369 12.52 -12.19 -2.08
CA PRO A 369 12.48 -13.65 -2.07
C PRO A 369 13.58 -14.33 -2.89
N TYR A 370 14.43 -13.54 -3.58
CA TYR A 370 15.53 -14.00 -4.43
C TYR A 370 16.89 -13.82 -3.73
N ASP A 371 17.88 -14.59 -4.15
CA ASP A 371 19.24 -14.48 -3.62
C ASP A 371 19.92 -13.16 -4.05
N SER A 372 19.55 -12.62 -5.20
CA SER A 372 20.04 -11.34 -5.70
C SER A 372 19.03 -10.60 -6.55
N PRO A 373 19.20 -9.27 -6.74
CA PRO A 373 18.40 -8.48 -7.69
C PRO A 373 18.52 -8.98 -9.15
N TYR A 374 19.64 -9.58 -9.49
CA TYR A 374 19.89 -10.15 -10.82
C TYR A 374 19.05 -11.40 -11.06
N ASP A 375 18.91 -12.27 -10.06
CA ASP A 375 18.07 -13.46 -10.14
C ASP A 375 16.60 -13.09 -10.29
N ALA A 376 16.15 -12.04 -9.59
CA ALA A 376 14.83 -11.47 -9.76
C ALA A 376 14.62 -10.99 -11.21
N PHE A 377 15.55 -10.22 -11.75
CA PHE A 377 15.49 -9.73 -13.12
C PHE A 377 15.48 -10.85 -14.16
N ILE A 378 16.39 -11.82 -14.05
CA ILE A 378 16.49 -12.94 -14.99
C ILE A 378 15.19 -13.77 -14.99
N THR A 379 14.67 -14.11 -13.82
CA THR A 379 13.42 -14.85 -13.69
C THR A 379 12.26 -14.08 -14.32
N TYR A 380 12.14 -12.80 -13.99
CA TYR A 380 11.07 -11.96 -14.50
C TYR A 380 11.13 -11.80 -16.02
N MET A 381 12.32 -11.55 -16.60
CA MET A 381 12.48 -11.40 -18.05
C MET A 381 12.23 -12.69 -18.82
N ASN A 382 12.56 -13.85 -18.25
CA ASN A 382 12.21 -15.15 -18.84
C ASN A 382 10.69 -15.33 -18.89
N ILE A 383 9.98 -14.96 -17.82
CA ILE A 383 8.51 -14.97 -17.79
C ILE A 383 7.93 -13.99 -18.82
N LEU A 384 8.46 -12.77 -18.92
CA LEU A 384 7.98 -11.81 -19.91
C LEU A 384 8.19 -12.26 -21.35
N ASN A 385 9.31 -12.95 -21.65
CA ASN A 385 9.56 -13.52 -22.96
C ASN A 385 8.53 -14.60 -23.30
N ASP A 386 8.21 -15.48 -22.38
CA ASP A 386 7.16 -16.49 -22.56
C ASP A 386 5.78 -15.85 -22.72
N PHE A 387 5.45 -14.90 -21.84
CA PHE A 387 4.17 -14.19 -21.87
C PHE A 387 3.97 -13.44 -23.19
N ARG A 388 5.02 -12.81 -23.74
CA ARG A 388 4.97 -12.13 -25.04
C ARG A 388 4.60 -13.09 -26.17
N ILE A 389 5.22 -14.28 -26.20
CA ILE A 389 4.91 -15.31 -27.20
C ILE A 389 3.42 -15.71 -27.09
N LYS A 390 2.93 -15.90 -25.87
CA LYS A 390 1.53 -16.23 -25.59
C LYS A 390 0.58 -15.12 -26.03
N ALA A 391 0.92 -13.87 -25.71
CA ALA A 391 0.09 -12.71 -26.07
C ALA A 391 0.00 -12.50 -27.59
N ASN A 392 1.12 -12.64 -28.30
CA ASN A 392 1.16 -12.52 -29.76
C ASN A 392 0.30 -13.60 -30.44
N LYS A 393 0.45 -14.86 -30.06
CA LYS A 393 -0.37 -15.96 -30.58
C LYS A 393 -1.87 -15.72 -30.42
N LEU A 394 -2.29 -15.22 -29.26
CA LEU A 394 -3.70 -14.97 -28.97
C LEU A 394 -4.26 -13.71 -29.65
N SER A 395 -3.42 -12.71 -29.93
CA SER A 395 -3.83 -11.52 -30.69
C SER A 395 -3.97 -11.83 -32.19
N GLU A 396 -3.08 -12.63 -32.80
CA GLU A 396 -3.13 -13.02 -34.22
C GLU A 396 -4.38 -13.83 -34.55
N VAL A 397 -4.79 -14.75 -33.69
CA VAL A 397 -6.00 -15.56 -33.88
C VAL A 397 -7.25 -14.69 -33.97
N LYS A 398 -7.33 -13.57 -33.31
CA LYS A 398 -8.51 -12.67 -33.34
C LYS A 398 -8.51 -11.70 -34.51
N VAL A 399 -7.36 -11.25 -34.99
CA VAL A 399 -7.27 -10.39 -36.19
C VAL A 399 -7.75 -11.15 -37.44
N HIS A 400 -7.59 -12.48 -37.50
CA HIS A 400 -8.05 -13.30 -38.59
C HIS A 400 -9.53 -13.73 -38.48
N GLN A 401 -10.21 -13.43 -37.35
CA GLN A 401 -11.64 -13.76 -37.11
C GLN A 401 -12.56 -12.53 -37.16
N SER A 402 -12.02 -11.34 -37.30
CA SER A 402 -12.73 -10.05 -37.46
C SER A 402 -12.69 -9.59 -38.91
#